data_6c7421a762d707a56b7d0163052a23c4
#
_entry.id   6c7421a762d707a56b7d0163052a23c4
#
_cell.length_a   1.000
_cell.length_b   1.000
_cell.length_c   1.000
_cell.angle_alpha   90.00
_cell.angle_beta   90.00
_cell.angle_gamma   90.00
#
_symmetry.space_group_name_H-M   'P 1'
#
loop_
_entity.id
_entity.type
_entity.pdbx_description
1 polymer ?
#
loop_
_entity_poly.entity_id
_entity_poly.type
_entity_poly.pdbx_seq_one_letter_code
_entity_poly.pdbx_strand_id
1 'polypeptide(L)'
;MTHTVNYKERKTFEIYDKEHALLYLNEQAVEIPDDETGGSVPGFSYTGNMPDGGTLVVASGVTEANRRDKFISGLIGLSYDMDAQIAVLANSNDTPEHGAELAAFASTRADAKRQIDAMLSRTL
;
A
#
# COMPACT_ATOMS: atom_id res chain seq x y z
N MET A 1 -10.08 7.31 -7.04
CA MET A 1 -10.28 6.29 -8.08
C MET A 1 -9.16 5.27 -8.01
N THR A 2 -9.46 3.99 -8.16
CA THR A 2 -8.45 2.94 -8.18
C THR A 2 -8.30 2.37 -9.58
N HIS A 3 -7.11 1.86 -9.86
CA HIS A 3 -6.77 1.25 -11.14
C HIS A 3 -6.18 -0.13 -10.88
N THR A 4 -6.61 -1.12 -11.66
CA THR A 4 -6.05 -2.48 -11.59
C THR A 4 -5.33 -2.76 -12.90
N VAL A 5 -4.06 -3.14 -12.80
CA VAL A 5 -3.21 -3.40 -13.97
C VAL A 5 -2.50 -4.73 -13.82
N ASN A 6 -2.38 -5.46 -14.91
CA ASN A 6 -1.76 -6.78 -14.96
C ASN A 6 -0.35 -6.70 -15.52
N TYR A 7 0.57 -7.45 -14.93
CA TYR A 7 1.98 -7.51 -15.33
C TYR A 7 2.44 -8.96 -15.42
N LYS A 8 3.27 -9.25 -16.38
CA LYS A 8 3.90 -10.59 -16.49
C LYS A 8 4.98 -10.77 -15.43
N GLU A 9 5.61 -9.68 -14.97
CA GLU A 9 6.64 -9.70 -13.95
C GLU A 9 6.08 -9.27 -12.62
N ARG A 10 6.57 -9.91 -11.55
CA ARG A 10 6.19 -9.55 -10.19
C ARG A 10 6.88 -8.25 -9.76
N LYS A 11 6.11 -7.39 -9.09
CA LYS A 11 6.60 -6.08 -8.64
C LYS A 11 6.53 -5.98 -7.12
N THR A 12 7.29 -5.06 -6.56
CA THR A 12 7.23 -4.70 -5.14
C THR A 12 7.02 -3.19 -5.00
N PHE A 13 8.07 -2.40 -5.10
CA PHE A 13 7.97 -0.95 -4.96
C PHE A 13 9.01 -0.28 -5.83
N GLU A 14 8.83 1.03 -6.04
CA GLU A 14 9.80 1.91 -6.70
C GLU A 14 9.86 3.22 -5.93
N ILE A 15 11.04 3.83 -5.91
CA ILE A 15 11.16 5.20 -5.41
C ILE A 15 10.73 6.12 -6.55
N TYR A 16 9.62 6.82 -6.36
CA TYR A 16 9.00 7.63 -7.40
C TYR A 16 9.72 8.96 -7.57
N ASP A 17 9.94 9.65 -6.45
CA ASP A 17 10.75 10.88 -6.38
C ASP A 17 11.30 11.04 -4.96
N LYS A 18 11.86 12.21 -4.64
CA LYS A 18 12.47 12.44 -3.32
C LYS A 18 11.51 12.36 -2.15
N GLU A 19 10.20 12.52 -2.39
CA GLU A 19 9.18 12.60 -1.35
C GLU A 19 8.13 11.50 -1.45
N HIS A 20 8.19 10.66 -2.48
CA HIS A 20 7.15 9.66 -2.74
C HIS A 20 7.74 8.31 -3.12
N ALA A 21 7.03 7.28 -2.74
CA ALA A 21 7.27 5.91 -3.16
C ALA A 21 6.02 5.35 -3.85
N LEU A 22 6.23 4.46 -4.80
CA LEU A 22 5.17 3.79 -5.53
C LEU A 22 5.15 2.33 -5.09
N LEU A 23 4.04 1.91 -4.47
CA LEU A 23 3.89 0.59 -3.89
C LEU A 23 2.92 -0.25 -4.71
N TYR A 24 3.31 -1.47 -5.07
CA TYR A 24 2.43 -2.37 -5.81
C TYR A 24 1.74 -3.30 -4.83
N LEU A 25 0.51 -2.93 -4.45
CA LEU A 25 -0.28 -3.57 -3.40
C LEU A 25 -1.46 -4.35 -3.96
N ASN A 26 -2.13 -5.11 -3.12
CA ASN A 26 -3.31 -5.90 -3.49
C ASN A 26 -3.00 -6.89 -4.62
N GLU A 27 -1.84 -7.54 -4.53
CA GLU A 27 -1.40 -8.51 -5.53
C GLU A 27 -2.37 -9.68 -5.67
N GLN A 28 -2.71 -9.99 -6.93
CA GLN A 28 -3.51 -11.17 -7.26
C GLN A 28 -2.79 -11.94 -8.37
N ALA A 29 -2.83 -13.25 -8.29
CA ALA A 29 -2.36 -14.09 -9.38
C ALA A 29 -3.39 -14.03 -10.52
N VAL A 30 -2.91 -13.81 -11.74
CA VAL A 30 -3.77 -13.71 -12.93
C VAL A 30 -3.16 -14.50 -14.09
N GLU A 31 -3.99 -14.80 -15.09
CA GLU A 31 -3.54 -15.33 -16.35
C GLU A 31 -3.56 -14.22 -17.40
N ILE A 32 -2.44 -14.05 -18.10
CA ILE A 32 -2.27 -12.99 -19.10
C ILE A 32 -2.20 -13.63 -20.48
N PRO A 33 -3.03 -13.19 -21.46
CA PRO A 33 -2.95 -13.69 -22.81
C PRO A 33 -1.56 -13.49 -23.41
N ASP A 34 -1.05 -14.51 -24.07
CA ASP A 34 0.27 -14.48 -24.71
C ASP A 34 0.10 -14.73 -26.22
N ASP A 35 0.39 -13.72 -27.01
CA ASP A 35 0.24 -13.79 -28.48
C ASP A 35 1.24 -14.75 -29.13
N GLU A 36 2.38 -14.95 -28.51
CA GLU A 36 3.43 -15.83 -29.06
C GLU A 36 3.03 -17.31 -29.02
N THR A 37 2.35 -17.73 -27.96
CA THR A 37 1.96 -19.12 -27.75
C THR A 37 0.51 -19.38 -28.09
N GLY A 38 -0.30 -18.32 -28.26
CA GLY A 38 -1.75 -18.43 -28.45
C GLY A 38 -2.51 -18.84 -27.19
N GLY A 39 -1.83 -18.98 -26.07
CA GLY A 39 -2.41 -19.33 -24.76
C GLY A 39 -2.31 -18.19 -23.77
N SER A 40 -2.07 -18.51 -22.50
CA SER A 40 -1.85 -17.54 -21.44
C SER A 40 -0.63 -17.90 -20.62
N VAL A 41 -0.08 -16.90 -19.92
CA VAL A 41 1.04 -17.07 -19.00
C VAL A 41 0.64 -16.54 -17.61
N PRO A 42 1.21 -17.11 -16.55
CA PRO A 42 0.99 -16.59 -15.20
C PRO A 42 1.48 -15.14 -15.08
N GLY A 43 0.74 -14.34 -14.35
CA GLY A 43 1.11 -12.95 -14.11
C GLY A 43 0.55 -12.47 -12.79
N PHE A 44 0.65 -11.17 -12.57
CA PHE A 44 0.30 -10.53 -11.32
C PHE A 44 -0.50 -9.26 -11.60
N SER A 45 -1.56 -9.02 -10.83
CA SER A 45 -2.28 -7.76 -10.89
C SER A 45 -2.05 -6.97 -9.61
N TYR A 46 -2.06 -5.66 -9.74
CA TYR A 46 -1.95 -4.72 -8.62
C TYR A 46 -3.03 -3.67 -8.75
N THR A 47 -3.57 -3.24 -7.60
CA THR A 47 -4.62 -2.23 -7.56
C THR A 47 -4.16 -1.09 -6.68
N GLY A 48 -4.23 0.13 -7.20
CA GLY A 48 -3.80 1.31 -6.47
C GLY A 48 -4.37 2.61 -7.04
N ASN A 49 -3.91 3.72 -6.49
CA ASN A 49 -4.42 5.05 -6.85
C ASN A 49 -3.77 5.65 -8.12
N MET A 50 -2.77 4.98 -8.67
CA MET A 50 -2.07 5.45 -9.86
C MET A 50 -2.51 4.67 -11.11
N PRO A 51 -2.42 5.28 -12.31
CA PRO A 51 -2.85 4.62 -13.54
C PRO A 51 -2.13 3.31 -13.86
N ASP A 52 -0.92 3.11 -13.33
CA ASP A 52 -0.15 1.88 -13.53
C ASP A 52 -0.51 0.75 -12.55
N GLY A 53 -1.51 0.98 -11.69
CA GLY A 53 -1.92 0.01 -10.67
C GLY A 53 -1.15 0.12 -9.37
N GLY A 54 -0.15 0.99 -9.30
CA GLY A 54 0.59 1.25 -8.07
C GLY A 54 -0.14 2.20 -7.12
N THR A 55 0.31 2.23 -5.88
CA THR A 55 -0.21 3.13 -4.86
C THR A 55 0.89 4.12 -4.49
N LEU A 56 0.68 5.40 -4.79
CA LEU A 56 1.63 6.45 -4.48
C LEU A 56 1.44 6.90 -3.03
N VAL A 57 2.51 6.86 -2.25
CA VAL A 57 2.51 7.29 -0.84
C VAL A 57 3.62 8.30 -0.60
N VAL A 58 3.45 9.11 0.45
CA VAL A 58 4.50 10.04 0.90
C VAL A 58 5.54 9.25 1.68
N ALA A 59 6.78 9.26 1.19
CA ALA A 59 7.90 8.60 1.84
C ALA A 59 9.18 9.26 1.35
N SER A 60 9.86 9.98 2.24
CA SER A 60 11.11 10.68 1.93
C SER A 60 12.29 10.05 2.66
N GLY A 61 13.48 10.16 2.08
CA GLY A 61 14.69 9.64 2.70
C GLY A 61 14.66 8.13 2.93
N VAL A 62 14.06 7.38 2.01
CA VAL A 62 13.89 5.93 2.14
C VAL A 62 15.21 5.22 1.97
N THR A 63 15.52 4.33 2.92
CA THR A 63 16.68 3.44 2.89
C THR A 63 16.21 2.02 3.14
N GLU A 64 17.08 1.05 2.92
CA GLU A 64 16.77 -0.35 3.22
C GLU A 64 16.38 -0.54 4.70
N ALA A 65 17.05 0.18 5.59
CA ALA A 65 16.81 0.07 7.03
C ALA A 65 15.47 0.67 7.46
N ASN A 66 15.00 1.75 6.82
CA ASN A 66 13.79 2.48 7.25
C ASN A 66 12.58 2.30 6.33
N ARG A 67 12.74 1.62 5.19
CA ARG A 67 11.68 1.55 4.17
C ARG A 67 10.37 0.96 4.71
N ARG A 68 10.44 -0.06 5.56
CA ARG A 68 9.24 -0.66 6.14
C ARG A 68 8.41 0.38 6.89
N ASP A 69 9.03 1.12 7.81
CA ASP A 69 8.35 2.12 8.61
C ASP A 69 7.87 3.30 7.77
N LYS A 70 8.67 3.74 6.80
CA LYS A 70 8.31 4.81 5.88
C LYS A 70 7.11 4.46 5.02
N PHE A 71 7.06 3.25 4.50
CA PHE A 71 5.96 2.79 3.66
C PHE A 71 4.68 2.59 4.48
N ILE A 72 4.78 2.03 5.68
CA ILE A 72 3.63 1.89 6.57
C ILE A 72 3.05 3.26 6.91
N SER A 73 3.90 4.20 7.31
CA SER A 73 3.48 5.57 7.63
C SER A 73 2.84 6.25 6.42
N GLY A 74 3.43 6.11 5.25
CA GLY A 74 2.87 6.68 4.01
C GLY A 74 1.52 6.09 3.64
N LEU A 75 1.35 4.79 3.80
CA LEU A 75 0.09 4.12 3.51
C LEU A 75 -1.02 4.55 4.48
N ILE A 76 -0.71 4.65 5.77
CA ILE A 76 -1.64 5.18 6.77
C ILE A 76 -2.02 6.62 6.42
N GLY A 77 -1.06 7.42 5.96
CA GLY A 77 -1.26 8.82 5.59
C GLY A 77 -2.27 9.05 4.47
N LEU A 78 -2.57 8.03 3.66
CA LEU A 78 -3.61 8.14 2.63
C LEU A 78 -5.02 8.21 3.23
N SER A 79 -5.21 7.63 4.42
CA SER A 79 -6.50 7.61 5.12
C SER A 79 -6.56 8.59 6.29
N TYR A 80 -5.43 8.85 6.93
CA TYR A 80 -5.31 9.71 8.10
C TYR A 80 -4.10 10.61 7.95
N ASP A 81 -4.31 11.91 7.79
CA ASP A 81 -3.21 12.86 7.89
C ASP A 81 -2.73 12.99 9.36
N MET A 82 -1.67 13.73 9.59
CA MET A 82 -1.10 13.85 10.93
C MET A 82 -2.10 14.43 11.93
N ASP A 83 -2.86 15.44 11.53
CA ASP A 83 -3.86 16.06 12.43
C ASP A 83 -4.98 15.07 12.77
N ALA A 84 -5.44 14.28 11.80
CA ALA A 84 -6.45 13.25 12.03
C ALA A 84 -5.95 12.17 12.99
N GLN A 85 -4.68 11.74 12.85
CA GLN A 85 -4.07 10.76 13.75
C GLN A 85 -3.99 11.29 15.17
N ILE A 86 -3.57 12.54 15.36
CA ILE A 86 -3.49 13.18 16.65
C ILE A 86 -4.87 13.29 17.29
N ALA A 87 -5.88 13.70 16.51
CA ALA A 87 -7.25 13.84 17.01
C ALA A 87 -7.82 12.50 17.49
N VAL A 88 -7.64 11.43 16.73
CA VAL A 88 -8.11 10.10 17.12
C VAL A 88 -7.48 9.66 18.45
N LEU A 89 -6.16 9.82 18.58
CA LEU A 89 -5.45 9.40 19.78
C LEU A 89 -5.78 10.28 21.00
N ALA A 90 -5.91 11.60 20.80
CA ALA A 90 -6.21 12.53 21.88
C ALA A 90 -7.61 12.34 22.45
N ASN A 91 -8.60 11.97 21.61
CA ASN A 91 -10.00 11.86 21.99
C ASN A 91 -10.46 10.44 22.28
N SER A 92 -9.56 9.47 22.27
CA SER A 92 -9.91 8.04 22.26
C SER A 92 -10.73 7.56 23.45
N ASN A 93 -10.70 8.24 24.57
CA ASN A 93 -11.38 7.84 25.82
C ASN A 93 -12.58 8.73 26.18
N ASP A 94 -12.94 9.69 25.34
CA ASP A 94 -13.96 10.69 25.70
C ASP A 94 -15.38 10.17 25.50
N THR A 95 -15.64 9.46 24.41
CA THR A 95 -16.98 8.97 24.08
C THR A 95 -16.91 7.61 23.40
N PRO A 96 -18.03 6.84 23.34
CA PRO A 96 -18.07 5.60 22.55
C PRO A 96 -17.73 5.79 21.08
N GLU A 97 -18.13 6.93 20.48
CA GLU A 97 -17.80 7.24 19.10
C GLU A 97 -16.30 7.41 18.92
N HIS A 98 -15.62 8.07 19.84
CA HIS A 98 -14.16 8.21 19.80
C HIS A 98 -13.45 6.88 20.01
N GLY A 99 -14.01 5.98 20.82
CA GLY A 99 -13.50 4.62 20.96
C GLY A 99 -13.62 3.81 19.68
N ALA A 100 -14.72 3.98 18.95
CA ALA A 100 -14.92 3.36 17.64
C ALA A 100 -13.94 3.91 16.59
N GLU A 101 -13.67 5.22 16.61
CA GLU A 101 -12.66 5.85 15.74
C GLU A 101 -11.26 5.30 16.01
N LEU A 102 -10.90 5.13 17.28
CA LEU A 102 -9.60 4.55 17.64
C LEU A 102 -9.49 3.11 17.15
N ALA A 103 -10.56 2.31 17.29
CA ALA A 103 -10.56 0.93 16.81
C ALA A 103 -10.40 0.87 15.27
N ALA A 104 -11.08 1.76 14.55
CA ALA A 104 -10.95 1.86 13.09
C ALA A 104 -9.53 2.27 12.69
N PHE A 105 -8.93 3.21 13.39
CA PHE A 105 -7.56 3.65 13.16
C PHE A 105 -6.56 2.51 13.42
N ALA A 106 -6.72 1.79 14.53
CA ALA A 106 -5.87 0.64 14.85
C ALA A 106 -5.97 -0.45 13.79
N SER A 107 -7.18 -0.70 13.27
CA SER A 107 -7.40 -1.65 12.17
C SER A 107 -6.68 -1.21 10.89
N THR A 108 -6.75 0.07 10.55
CA THR A 108 -6.05 0.63 9.39
C THR A 108 -4.54 0.47 9.52
N ARG A 109 -3.98 0.72 10.71
CA ARG A 109 -2.55 0.52 10.97
C ARG A 109 -2.13 -0.94 10.84
N ALA A 110 -2.90 -1.85 11.43
CA ALA A 110 -2.62 -3.28 11.33
C ALA A 110 -2.66 -3.77 9.89
N ASP A 111 -3.64 -3.30 9.13
CA ASP A 111 -3.78 -3.64 7.71
C ASP A 111 -2.62 -3.10 6.88
N ALA A 112 -2.19 -1.86 7.13
CA ALA A 112 -1.03 -1.26 6.46
C ALA A 112 0.24 -2.07 6.73
N LYS A 113 0.49 -2.45 7.98
CA LYS A 113 1.63 -3.29 8.34
C LYS A 113 1.61 -4.62 7.60
N ARG A 114 0.45 -5.27 7.57
CA ARG A 114 0.28 -6.55 6.87
C ARG A 114 0.57 -6.43 5.38
N GLN A 115 0.05 -5.40 4.74
CA GLN A 115 0.26 -5.16 3.31
C GLN A 115 1.73 -4.89 2.98
N ILE A 116 2.39 -4.05 3.77
CA ILE A 116 3.80 -3.72 3.54
C ILE A 116 4.70 -4.93 3.79
N ASP A 117 4.47 -5.67 4.86
CA ASP A 117 5.24 -6.87 5.15
C ASP A 117 5.08 -7.93 4.05
N ALA A 118 3.86 -8.11 3.55
CA ALA A 118 3.60 -9.01 2.43
C ALA A 118 4.34 -8.57 1.16
N MET A 119 4.30 -7.27 0.84
CA MET A 119 5.00 -6.71 -0.32
C MET A 119 6.52 -6.90 -0.21
N LEU A 120 7.11 -6.56 0.94
CA LEU A 120 8.55 -6.65 1.13
C LEU A 120 9.07 -8.10 1.19
N SER A 121 8.20 -9.06 1.47
CA SER A 121 8.55 -10.48 1.52
C SER A 121 8.46 -11.19 0.16
N ARG A 122 7.96 -10.52 -0.88
CA ARG A 122 7.85 -11.12 -2.21
C ARG A 122 9.21 -11.47 -2.79
N THR A 123 9.30 -12.65 -3.39
CA THR A 123 10.48 -13.07 -4.16
C THR A 123 10.29 -12.64 -5.61
N LEU A 124 11.25 -11.88 -6.12
CA LEU A 124 11.22 -11.41 -7.51
C LEU A 124 11.97 -12.34 -8.47
#